data_82f816988f612f8ff39f54c72bc37a3b
#
_entry.id   82f816988f612f8ff39f54c72bc37a3b
#
_cell.length_a   1.000
_cell.length_b   1.000
_cell.length_c   1.000
_cell.angle_alpha   90.00
_cell.angle_beta   90.00
_cell.angle_gamma   90.00
#
_symmetry.space_group_name_H-M   'P 1'
#
loop_
_entity.id
_entity.type
_entity.pdbx_description
1 polymer ?
#
loop_
_entity_poly.entity_id
_entity_poly.type
_entity_poly.pdbx_seq_one_letter_code
_entity_poly.pdbx_strand_id
1 'polypeptide(L)'
;IRWGLLFERFLNPERISMPDFDIDFCKSRRDEIIEYVQKRYGFDKVAQIITFGELKSRAVIRDTGRVLEMPYSQVDRIAKLIPNNPARPLTISEAINEVDELQMVIENDNQVKSLIEVSQKIEGLFRHASTHAAGIVIGHRKISDIVPLYRDPKSEMPATQFNMKWVEKAGLVKFDFLGLQTLTMIKKTIDLLKLKNIHVNFNEIPLTDRKTFDILSEGKSLGIFQLESGGMKEVLKGLKPDRFEDIIAIVALYRPGPMENIPTY
;
A
#
# COMPACT_ATOMS: atom_id res chain seq x y z
N ILE A 1 -10.15 21.81 -13.92
CA ILE A 1 -10.68 23.18 -14.12
C ILE A 1 -9.75 24.19 -13.45
N ARG A 2 -9.46 24.10 -12.13
CA ARG A 2 -8.61 25.07 -11.39
C ARG A 2 -7.20 25.20 -11.98
N TRP A 3 -6.62 24.11 -12.48
CA TRP A 3 -5.24 24.03 -12.97
C TRP A 3 -5.15 23.91 -14.50
N GLY A 4 -6.26 24.03 -15.23
CA GLY A 4 -6.28 23.94 -16.70
C GLY A 4 -5.78 22.60 -17.26
N LEU A 5 -5.85 21.52 -16.48
CA LEU A 5 -5.41 20.20 -16.91
C LEU A 5 -6.31 19.66 -18.02
N LEU A 6 -5.71 19.17 -19.10
CA LEU A 6 -6.39 18.50 -20.19
C LEU A 6 -6.51 17.02 -19.87
N PHE A 7 -7.75 16.51 -19.83
CA PHE A 7 -8.03 15.10 -19.51
C PHE A 7 -7.35 14.14 -20.49
N GLU A 8 -7.28 14.53 -21.77
CA GLU A 8 -6.66 13.76 -22.84
C GLU A 8 -5.17 13.44 -22.59
N ARG A 9 -4.46 14.27 -21.81
CA ARG A 9 -3.06 14.02 -21.45
C ARG A 9 -2.89 12.86 -20.47
N PHE A 10 -3.95 12.44 -19.79
CA PHE A 10 -3.95 11.29 -18.90
C PHE A 10 -4.44 9.99 -19.56
N LEU A 11 -4.89 10.09 -20.83
CA LEU A 11 -5.30 8.94 -21.63
C LEU A 11 -4.12 8.46 -22.48
N ASN A 12 -3.79 7.19 -22.32
CA ASN A 12 -2.88 6.51 -23.25
C ASN A 12 -3.71 5.59 -24.14
N PRO A 13 -3.84 5.86 -25.45
CA PRO A 13 -4.59 5.00 -26.38
C PRO A 13 -4.07 3.58 -26.46
N GLU A 14 -2.80 3.36 -26.14
CA GLU A 14 -2.17 2.04 -26.12
C GLU A 14 -2.44 1.25 -24.83
N ARG A 15 -3.05 1.88 -23.83
CA ARG A 15 -3.38 1.23 -22.58
C ARG A 15 -4.57 0.29 -22.73
N ILE A 16 -4.33 -1.00 -22.64
CA ILE A 16 -5.34 -2.06 -22.74
C ILE A 16 -5.94 -2.41 -21.35
N SER A 17 -5.33 -1.93 -20.26
CA SER A 17 -5.80 -2.23 -18.89
C SER A 17 -6.96 -1.32 -18.47
N MET A 18 -7.85 -1.85 -17.62
CA MET A 18 -8.88 -1.05 -16.95
C MET A 18 -8.26 0.09 -16.12
N PRO A 19 -8.94 1.23 -15.96
CA PRO A 19 -8.48 2.29 -15.08
C PRO A 19 -8.41 1.81 -13.63
N ASP A 20 -7.40 2.25 -12.90
CA ASP A 20 -7.21 2.02 -11.49
C ASP A 20 -7.77 3.21 -10.70
N PHE A 21 -8.67 2.96 -9.76
CA PHE A 21 -9.32 3.99 -8.97
C PHE A 21 -8.86 3.91 -7.52
N ASP A 22 -7.82 4.68 -7.19
CA ASP A 22 -7.35 4.85 -5.82
C ASP A 22 -7.99 6.09 -5.22
N ILE A 23 -8.77 5.93 -4.15
CA ILE A 23 -9.48 7.02 -3.51
C ILE A 23 -9.14 7.06 -2.03
N ASP A 24 -8.53 8.16 -1.59
CA ASP A 24 -8.15 8.37 -0.21
C ASP A 24 -9.33 8.88 0.63
N PHE A 25 -9.65 8.14 1.69
CA PHE A 25 -10.65 8.50 2.69
C PHE A 25 -10.04 8.65 4.08
N CYS A 26 -10.71 9.38 4.95
CA CYS A 26 -10.41 9.39 6.38
C CYS A 26 -10.47 7.95 6.93
N LYS A 27 -9.35 7.44 7.48
CA LYS A 27 -9.25 6.05 7.92
C LYS A 27 -10.35 5.65 8.91
N SER A 28 -10.67 6.53 9.86
CA SER A 28 -11.67 6.25 10.90
C SER A 28 -13.13 6.27 10.39
N ARG A 29 -13.37 6.79 9.18
CA ARG A 29 -14.71 6.90 8.60
C ARG A 29 -14.84 6.19 7.25
N ARG A 30 -13.84 5.43 6.84
CA ARG A 30 -13.86 4.71 5.56
C ARG A 30 -15.04 3.75 5.44
N ASP A 31 -15.37 3.07 6.52
CA ASP A 31 -16.44 2.06 6.52
C ASP A 31 -17.82 2.70 6.29
N GLU A 32 -18.02 3.96 6.72
CA GLU A 32 -19.24 4.73 6.40
C GLU A 32 -19.40 4.94 4.87
N ILE A 33 -18.28 5.13 4.16
CA ILE A 33 -18.29 5.29 2.71
C ILE A 33 -18.62 3.96 2.02
N ILE A 34 -18.07 2.86 2.52
CA ILE A 34 -18.37 1.52 2.00
C ILE A 34 -19.86 1.23 2.15
N GLU A 35 -20.41 1.50 3.33
CA GLU A 35 -21.86 1.34 3.58
C GLU A 35 -22.70 2.25 2.67
N TYR A 36 -22.28 3.51 2.45
CA TYR A 36 -22.93 4.42 1.51
C TYR A 36 -22.95 3.84 0.09
N VAL A 37 -21.82 3.29 -0.37
CA VAL A 37 -21.71 2.67 -1.70
C VAL A 37 -22.63 1.47 -1.82
N GLN A 38 -22.68 0.60 -0.81
CA GLN A 38 -23.61 -0.52 -0.77
C GLN A 38 -25.07 -0.08 -0.83
N LYS A 39 -25.46 0.96 -0.07
CA LYS A 39 -26.80 1.52 -0.12
C LYS A 39 -27.13 2.16 -1.47
N ARG A 40 -26.16 2.79 -2.09
CA ARG A 40 -26.32 3.53 -3.37
C ARG A 40 -26.44 2.60 -4.56
N TYR A 41 -25.64 1.53 -4.62
CA TYR A 41 -25.56 0.64 -5.79
C TYR A 41 -26.27 -0.70 -5.60
N GLY A 42 -26.51 -1.10 -4.36
CA GLY A 42 -27.14 -2.37 -3.97
C GLY A 42 -26.15 -3.29 -3.24
N PHE A 43 -26.60 -3.92 -2.15
CA PHE A 43 -25.80 -4.84 -1.34
C PHE A 43 -25.34 -6.09 -2.11
N ASP A 44 -26.09 -6.48 -3.13
CA ASP A 44 -25.77 -7.61 -4.01
C ASP A 44 -24.85 -7.23 -5.18
N LYS A 45 -24.57 -5.93 -5.35
CA LYS A 45 -23.73 -5.39 -6.43
C LYS A 45 -22.37 -4.86 -5.94
N VAL A 46 -22.11 -4.92 -4.64
CA VAL A 46 -20.86 -4.45 -4.05
C VAL A 46 -20.25 -5.59 -3.22
N ALA A 47 -18.98 -5.89 -3.48
CA ALA A 47 -18.24 -6.92 -2.75
C ALA A 47 -16.79 -6.48 -2.50
N GLN A 48 -16.18 -7.03 -1.46
CA GLN A 48 -14.74 -6.93 -1.26
C GLN A 48 -14.00 -7.83 -2.25
N ILE A 49 -12.70 -7.58 -2.44
CA ILE A 49 -11.84 -8.46 -3.23
C ILE A 49 -11.12 -9.41 -2.27
N ILE A 50 -11.09 -10.71 -2.62
CA ILE A 50 -10.34 -11.70 -1.86
C ILE A 50 -8.84 -11.51 -2.05
N THR A 51 -8.06 -11.80 -1.02
CA THR A 51 -6.62 -11.98 -1.08
C THR A 51 -6.23 -13.34 -0.51
N PHE A 52 -5.15 -13.88 -1.00
CA PHE A 52 -4.59 -15.14 -0.48
C PHE A 52 -3.28 -14.84 0.19
N GLY A 53 -3.18 -15.19 1.47
CA GLY A 53 -1.90 -15.19 2.18
C GLY A 53 -0.99 -16.23 1.56
N GLU A 54 0.26 -15.86 1.30
CA GLU A 54 1.29 -16.70 0.72
C GLU A 54 2.41 -16.91 1.74
N LEU A 55 2.96 -18.12 1.78
CA LEU A 55 4.12 -18.45 2.61
C LEU A 55 5.39 -17.86 1.99
N LYS A 56 5.70 -16.61 2.35
CA LYS A 56 6.93 -15.91 1.94
C LYS A 56 8.14 -16.44 2.72
N SER A 57 9.34 -16.34 2.13
CA SER A 57 10.60 -16.87 2.62
C SER A 57 10.83 -16.73 4.15
N ARG A 58 10.77 -15.53 4.71
CA ARG A 58 10.94 -15.31 6.15
C ARG A 58 9.83 -15.91 7.02
N ALA A 59 8.60 -15.88 6.51
CA ALA A 59 7.44 -16.37 7.24
C ALA A 59 7.43 -17.90 7.27
N VAL A 60 7.71 -18.52 6.13
CA VAL A 60 7.73 -19.98 6.04
C VAL A 60 8.82 -20.58 6.92
N ILE A 61 10.02 -19.99 7.01
CA ILE A 61 11.08 -20.44 7.92
C ILE A 61 10.60 -20.41 9.36
N ARG A 62 9.93 -19.33 9.81
CA ARG A 62 9.41 -19.25 11.17
C ARG A 62 8.30 -20.25 11.45
N ASP A 63 7.41 -20.46 10.49
CA ASP A 63 6.31 -21.40 10.65
C ASP A 63 6.83 -22.85 10.65
N THR A 64 7.76 -23.20 9.76
CA THR A 64 8.40 -24.52 9.72
C THR A 64 9.22 -24.78 10.98
N GLY A 65 10.01 -23.79 11.42
CA GLY A 65 10.81 -23.93 12.64
C GLY A 65 9.97 -24.19 13.89
N ARG A 66 8.79 -23.54 13.97
CA ARG A 66 7.83 -23.81 15.07
C ARG A 66 7.28 -25.22 15.02
N VAL A 67 6.98 -25.74 13.81
CA VAL A 67 6.48 -27.13 13.64
C VAL A 67 7.57 -28.15 13.94
N LEU A 68 8.84 -27.83 13.64
CA LEU A 68 10.00 -28.65 13.97
C LEU A 68 10.48 -28.48 15.43
N GLU A 69 9.71 -27.75 16.24
CA GLU A 69 9.99 -27.47 17.65
C GLU A 69 11.36 -26.82 17.93
N MET A 70 11.89 -26.10 16.97
CA MET A 70 13.14 -25.37 17.09
C MET A 70 12.97 -24.11 17.96
N PRO A 71 14.02 -23.70 18.73
CA PRO A 71 13.98 -22.47 19.52
C PRO A 71 13.67 -21.25 18.66
N TYR A 72 12.69 -20.44 19.06
CA TYR A 72 12.25 -19.25 18.30
C TYR A 72 13.40 -18.29 17.98
N SER A 73 14.29 -18.06 18.96
CA SER A 73 15.45 -17.16 18.79
C SER A 73 16.40 -17.64 17.69
N GLN A 74 16.62 -18.94 17.57
CA GLN A 74 17.45 -19.53 16.52
C GLN A 74 16.76 -19.36 15.15
N VAL A 75 15.49 -19.73 15.05
CA VAL A 75 14.72 -19.65 13.81
C VAL A 75 14.58 -18.20 13.35
N ASP A 76 14.32 -17.25 14.25
CA ASP A 76 14.18 -15.83 13.90
C ASP A 76 15.52 -15.24 13.41
N ARG A 77 16.65 -15.65 14.00
CA ARG A 77 17.98 -15.27 13.51
C ARG A 77 18.19 -15.74 12.07
N ILE A 78 17.88 -17.00 11.78
CA ILE A 78 18.00 -17.58 10.43
C ILE A 78 17.09 -16.83 9.44
N ALA A 79 15.83 -16.64 9.80
CA ALA A 79 14.89 -15.91 8.96
C ALA A 79 15.34 -14.47 8.66
N LYS A 80 16.06 -13.82 9.60
CA LYS A 80 16.59 -12.45 9.41
C LYS A 80 17.80 -12.39 8.48
N LEU A 81 18.51 -13.47 8.24
CA LEU A 81 19.58 -13.52 7.24
C LEU A 81 19.06 -13.29 5.82
N ILE A 82 17.81 -13.68 5.53
CA ILE A 82 17.20 -13.35 4.23
C ILE A 82 16.97 -11.84 4.14
N PRO A 83 17.47 -11.13 3.12
CA PRO A 83 17.25 -9.71 2.94
C PRO A 83 15.76 -9.34 2.82
N ASN A 84 15.34 -8.25 3.46
CA ASN A 84 13.96 -7.75 3.37
C ASN A 84 13.90 -6.53 2.44
N ASN A 85 13.98 -6.78 1.16
CA ASN A 85 13.79 -5.74 0.16
C ASN A 85 12.40 -5.87 -0.49
N PRO A 86 11.45 -4.99 -0.20
CA PRO A 86 10.09 -5.05 -0.79
C PRO A 86 10.10 -4.92 -2.33
N ALA A 87 11.09 -4.24 -2.91
CA ALA A 87 11.21 -4.08 -4.36
C ALA A 87 11.77 -5.33 -5.06
N ARG A 88 12.54 -6.16 -4.32
CA ARG A 88 13.09 -7.43 -4.81
C ARG A 88 13.04 -8.46 -3.69
N PRO A 89 11.86 -9.04 -3.41
CA PRO A 89 11.74 -10.12 -2.44
C PRO A 89 12.49 -11.35 -2.96
N LEU A 90 13.41 -11.88 -2.15
CA LEU A 90 14.15 -13.10 -2.46
C LEU A 90 13.40 -14.34 -2.00
N THR A 91 13.42 -15.37 -2.82
CA THR A 91 13.07 -16.74 -2.41
C THR A 91 14.17 -17.29 -1.50
N ILE A 92 13.88 -18.38 -0.78
CA ILE A 92 14.89 -19.06 0.04
C ILE A 92 16.05 -19.54 -0.83
N SER A 93 15.77 -20.08 -2.01
CA SER A 93 16.80 -20.56 -2.92
C SER A 93 17.72 -19.44 -3.42
N GLU A 94 17.15 -18.28 -3.78
CA GLU A 94 17.95 -17.12 -4.17
C GLU A 94 18.76 -16.57 -2.99
N ALA A 95 18.17 -16.53 -1.79
CA ALA A 95 18.87 -16.07 -0.60
C ALA A 95 20.06 -16.97 -0.22
N ILE A 96 19.97 -18.28 -0.40
CA ILE A 96 21.10 -19.19 -0.19
C ILE A 96 22.26 -18.87 -1.15
N ASN A 97 21.96 -18.53 -2.38
CA ASN A 97 22.98 -18.20 -3.37
C ASN A 97 23.61 -16.79 -3.18
N GLU A 98 22.88 -15.85 -2.56
CA GLU A 98 23.30 -14.46 -2.42
C GLU A 98 23.87 -14.12 -1.02
N VAL A 99 23.64 -14.98 -0.01
CA VAL A 99 24.01 -14.70 1.39
C VAL A 99 24.90 -15.80 1.96
N ASP A 100 26.22 -15.57 1.94
CA ASP A 100 27.23 -16.51 2.42
C ASP A 100 26.99 -16.98 3.87
N GLU A 101 26.57 -16.06 4.75
CA GLU A 101 26.27 -16.38 6.16
C GLU A 101 25.12 -17.40 6.27
N LEU A 102 24.09 -17.31 5.43
CA LEU A 102 22.98 -18.28 5.42
C LEU A 102 23.48 -19.64 4.96
N GLN A 103 24.34 -19.69 3.94
CA GLN A 103 24.94 -20.91 3.44
C GLN A 103 25.79 -21.59 4.52
N MET A 104 26.66 -20.84 5.20
CA MET A 104 27.49 -21.38 6.31
C MET A 104 26.66 -21.95 7.45
N VAL A 105 25.56 -21.30 7.82
CA VAL A 105 24.70 -21.81 8.91
C VAL A 105 23.99 -23.10 8.49
N ILE A 106 23.60 -23.25 7.22
CA ILE A 106 22.96 -24.46 6.67
C ILE A 106 23.97 -25.62 6.66
N GLU A 107 25.23 -25.36 6.28
CA GLU A 107 26.28 -26.39 6.20
C GLU A 107 26.71 -26.90 7.57
N ASN A 108 26.70 -26.06 8.59
CA ASN A 108 27.21 -26.37 9.93
C ASN A 108 26.16 -26.95 10.89
N ASP A 109 24.85 -26.93 10.52
CA ASP A 109 23.77 -27.40 11.42
C ASP A 109 22.73 -28.23 10.64
N ASN A 110 22.68 -29.52 10.93
CA ASN A 110 21.74 -30.44 10.29
C ASN A 110 20.26 -30.09 10.56
N GLN A 111 19.95 -29.52 11.73
CA GLN A 111 18.57 -29.07 12.01
C GLN A 111 18.21 -27.87 11.10
N VAL A 112 19.14 -26.95 10.92
CA VAL A 112 18.93 -25.81 10.02
C VAL A 112 18.81 -26.28 8.56
N LYS A 113 19.62 -27.24 8.16
CA LYS A 113 19.51 -27.85 6.82
C LYS A 113 18.11 -28.44 6.59
N SER A 114 17.62 -29.23 7.54
CA SER A 114 16.27 -29.82 7.48
C SER A 114 15.18 -28.74 7.48
N LEU A 115 15.31 -27.69 8.32
CA LEU A 115 14.41 -26.53 8.33
C LEU A 115 14.31 -25.88 6.95
N ILE A 116 15.43 -25.62 6.31
CA ILE A 116 15.50 -24.97 5.00
C ILE A 116 14.93 -25.86 3.90
N GLU A 117 15.29 -27.15 3.86
CA GLU A 117 14.77 -28.10 2.88
C GLU A 117 13.24 -28.23 2.93
N VAL A 118 12.66 -28.28 4.12
CA VAL A 118 11.20 -28.30 4.28
C VAL A 118 10.60 -26.95 3.87
N SER A 119 11.20 -25.84 4.32
CA SER A 119 10.73 -24.50 3.99
C SER A 119 10.69 -24.23 2.50
N GLN A 120 11.72 -24.66 1.74
CA GLN A 120 11.76 -24.51 0.27
C GLN A 120 10.62 -25.25 -0.42
N LYS A 121 10.20 -26.43 0.09
CA LYS A 121 9.12 -27.23 -0.50
C LYS A 121 7.74 -26.59 -0.35
N ILE A 122 7.55 -25.76 0.68
CA ILE A 122 6.25 -25.14 0.99
C ILE A 122 6.24 -23.63 0.75
N GLU A 123 7.40 -23.04 0.42
CA GLU A 123 7.47 -21.63 0.02
C GLU A 123 6.57 -21.35 -1.18
N GLY A 124 5.87 -20.23 -1.16
CA GLY A 124 4.95 -19.83 -2.23
C GLY A 124 3.57 -20.49 -2.19
N LEU A 125 3.34 -21.47 -1.31
CA LEU A 125 2.00 -22.05 -1.15
C LEU A 125 1.04 -21.05 -0.51
N PHE A 126 -0.21 -21.10 -0.93
CA PHE A 126 -1.27 -20.33 -0.30
C PHE A 126 -1.59 -20.85 1.10
N ARG A 127 -1.78 -19.94 2.03
CA ARG A 127 -1.98 -20.23 3.44
C ARG A 127 -3.42 -20.08 3.90
N HIS A 128 -4.03 -18.96 3.62
CA HIS A 128 -5.40 -18.63 4.00
C HIS A 128 -5.99 -17.61 3.03
N ALA A 129 -7.32 -17.62 2.96
CA ALA A 129 -8.06 -16.56 2.31
C ALA A 129 -8.29 -15.41 3.31
N SER A 130 -8.26 -14.20 2.83
CA SER A 130 -8.55 -12.97 3.55
C SER A 130 -9.24 -12.00 2.60
N THR A 131 -9.66 -10.85 3.10
CA THR A 131 -10.20 -9.79 2.27
C THR A 131 -9.16 -8.70 2.03
N HIS A 132 -9.16 -8.11 0.84
CA HIS A 132 -8.31 -6.96 0.54
C HIS A 132 -8.71 -5.77 1.43
N ALA A 133 -7.71 -5.13 2.05
CA ALA A 133 -7.98 -4.08 3.04
C ALA A 133 -8.71 -2.85 2.47
N ALA A 134 -8.53 -2.56 1.18
CA ALA A 134 -9.07 -1.37 0.51
C ALA A 134 -9.93 -1.70 -0.72
N GLY A 135 -9.68 -2.85 -1.36
CA GLY A 135 -10.25 -3.20 -2.65
C GLY A 135 -11.72 -3.63 -2.58
N ILE A 136 -12.56 -2.92 -3.31
CA ILE A 136 -13.95 -3.29 -3.54
C ILE A 136 -14.24 -3.36 -5.04
N VAL A 137 -15.26 -4.11 -5.41
CA VAL A 137 -15.83 -4.12 -6.76
C VAL A 137 -17.27 -3.65 -6.73
N ILE A 138 -17.67 -2.94 -7.77
CA ILE A 138 -19.04 -2.49 -8.00
C ILE A 138 -19.48 -3.07 -9.34
N GLY A 139 -20.52 -3.92 -9.30
CA GLY A 139 -21.08 -4.56 -10.49
C GLY A 139 -22.29 -3.81 -11.04
N HIS A 140 -22.46 -3.86 -12.36
CA HIS A 140 -23.68 -3.38 -13.03
C HIS A 140 -24.88 -4.30 -12.77
N ARG A 141 -24.63 -5.56 -12.41
CA ARG A 141 -25.60 -6.58 -11.99
C ARG A 141 -25.10 -7.27 -10.72
N LYS A 142 -25.83 -8.24 -10.20
CA LYS A 142 -25.41 -9.00 -9.01
C LYS A 142 -24.04 -9.58 -9.20
N ILE A 143 -23.16 -9.40 -8.21
CA ILE A 143 -21.78 -9.93 -8.29
C ILE A 143 -21.79 -11.46 -8.41
N SER A 144 -22.73 -12.14 -7.75
CA SER A 144 -22.91 -13.59 -7.83
C SER A 144 -23.17 -14.13 -9.24
N ASP A 145 -23.70 -13.28 -10.14
CA ASP A 145 -23.97 -13.66 -11.53
C ASP A 145 -22.70 -13.51 -12.42
N ILE A 146 -21.62 -12.95 -11.87
CA ILE A 146 -20.36 -12.68 -12.57
C ILE A 146 -19.25 -13.56 -12.03
N VAL A 147 -19.11 -13.60 -10.69
CA VAL A 147 -18.06 -14.35 -9.99
C VAL A 147 -18.62 -15.02 -8.74
N PRO A 148 -18.08 -16.18 -8.33
CA PRO A 148 -18.47 -16.81 -7.07
C PRO A 148 -18.06 -15.92 -5.88
N LEU A 149 -18.87 -15.97 -4.82
CA LEU A 149 -18.66 -15.18 -3.61
C LEU A 149 -18.16 -16.06 -2.45
N TYR A 150 -17.33 -15.45 -1.61
CA TYR A 150 -16.83 -16.00 -0.36
C TYR A 150 -17.36 -15.17 0.80
N ARG A 151 -17.81 -15.82 1.86
CA ARG A 151 -18.24 -15.18 3.10
C ARG A 151 -17.11 -15.30 4.13
N ASP A 152 -16.44 -14.19 4.39
CA ASP A 152 -15.49 -14.11 5.50
C ASP A 152 -16.28 -14.06 6.83
N PRO A 153 -16.01 -14.96 7.80
CA PRO A 153 -16.66 -14.93 9.11
C PRO A 153 -16.48 -13.60 9.88
N LYS A 154 -15.49 -12.82 9.51
CA LYS A 154 -15.14 -11.53 10.15
C LYS A 154 -15.72 -10.31 9.43
N SER A 155 -16.41 -10.49 8.32
CA SER A 155 -16.96 -9.40 7.50
C SER A 155 -18.43 -9.65 7.17
N GLU A 156 -19.25 -8.62 7.29
CA GLU A 156 -20.65 -8.68 6.85
C GLU A 156 -20.77 -8.62 5.32
N MET A 157 -19.80 -7.95 4.66
CA MET A 157 -19.77 -7.82 3.21
C MET A 157 -19.14 -9.06 2.59
N PRO A 158 -19.77 -9.66 1.55
CA PRO A 158 -19.18 -10.77 0.82
C PRO A 158 -17.90 -10.33 0.09
N ALA A 159 -16.98 -11.27 -0.13
CA ALA A 159 -15.82 -11.07 -0.98
C ALA A 159 -15.95 -11.90 -2.26
N THR A 160 -15.35 -11.43 -3.35
CA THR A 160 -15.21 -12.23 -4.58
C THR A 160 -14.26 -13.39 -4.32
N GLN A 161 -14.47 -14.58 -4.89
CA GLN A 161 -13.48 -15.65 -4.84
C GLN A 161 -12.33 -15.43 -5.85
N PHE A 162 -12.47 -14.45 -6.72
CA PHE A 162 -11.43 -14.01 -7.64
C PHE A 162 -10.62 -12.87 -7.01
N ASN A 163 -9.30 -12.96 -7.06
CA ASN A 163 -8.39 -11.92 -6.62
C ASN A 163 -8.37 -10.73 -7.60
N MET A 164 -7.63 -9.66 -7.29
CA MET A 164 -7.56 -8.42 -8.08
C MET A 164 -7.34 -8.66 -9.58
N LYS A 165 -6.45 -9.59 -9.94
CA LYS A 165 -6.12 -9.90 -11.34
C LYS A 165 -7.28 -10.55 -12.10
N TRP A 166 -8.05 -11.40 -11.43
CA TRP A 166 -9.12 -12.17 -12.06
C TRP A 166 -10.47 -11.46 -12.05
N VAL A 167 -10.73 -10.59 -11.07
CA VAL A 167 -11.97 -9.78 -11.06
C VAL A 167 -12.02 -8.82 -12.25
N GLU A 168 -10.89 -8.22 -12.64
CA GLU A 168 -10.80 -7.38 -13.83
C GLU A 168 -11.08 -8.17 -15.12
N LYS A 169 -10.49 -9.37 -15.22
CA LYS A 169 -10.75 -10.27 -16.36
C LYS A 169 -12.19 -10.76 -16.45
N ALA A 170 -12.89 -10.83 -15.30
CA ALA A 170 -14.31 -11.12 -15.26
C ALA A 170 -15.20 -9.92 -15.63
N GLY A 171 -14.62 -8.75 -15.92
CA GLY A 171 -15.32 -7.53 -16.32
C GLY A 171 -15.82 -6.68 -15.17
N LEU A 172 -15.32 -6.89 -13.94
CA LEU A 172 -15.62 -6.05 -12.80
C LEU A 172 -14.62 -4.90 -12.68
N VAL A 173 -15.11 -3.72 -12.34
CA VAL A 173 -14.27 -2.55 -12.06
C VAL A 173 -13.85 -2.56 -10.59
N LYS A 174 -12.55 -2.43 -10.37
CA LYS A 174 -11.92 -2.37 -9.06
C LYS A 174 -11.83 -0.93 -8.58
N PHE A 175 -12.09 -0.71 -7.29
CA PHE A 175 -11.90 0.55 -6.59
C PHE A 175 -11.10 0.27 -5.32
N ASP A 176 -10.02 1.01 -5.10
CA ASP A 176 -9.25 0.94 -3.86
C ASP A 176 -9.64 2.12 -2.95
N PHE A 177 -10.44 1.82 -1.91
CA PHE A 177 -10.85 2.79 -0.90
C PHE A 177 -9.82 2.82 0.23
N LEU A 178 -8.82 3.67 0.05
CA LEU A 178 -7.68 3.75 0.94
C LEU A 178 -8.03 4.52 2.22
N GLY A 179 -7.66 3.98 3.38
CA GLY A 179 -7.82 4.64 4.67
C GLY A 179 -6.59 5.44 5.04
N LEU A 180 -6.56 6.75 4.73
CA LEU A 180 -5.42 7.61 4.98
C LEU A 180 -5.46 8.19 6.41
N GLN A 181 -4.45 7.84 7.23
CA GLN A 181 -4.33 8.29 8.61
C GLN A 181 -4.18 9.82 8.71
N THR A 182 -3.50 10.44 7.76
CA THR A 182 -3.33 11.90 7.71
C THR A 182 -4.66 12.63 7.62
N LEU A 183 -5.63 12.13 6.85
CA LEU A 183 -6.97 12.71 6.80
C LEU A 183 -7.71 12.59 8.13
N THR A 184 -7.50 11.50 8.87
CA THR A 184 -8.03 11.33 10.24
C THR A 184 -7.42 12.36 11.19
N MET A 185 -6.13 12.59 11.11
CA MET A 185 -5.41 13.58 11.93
C MET A 185 -5.91 15.01 11.64
N ILE A 186 -6.03 15.36 10.35
CA ILE A 186 -6.57 16.65 9.92
C ILE A 186 -8.00 16.85 10.47
N LYS A 187 -8.86 15.83 10.31
CA LYS A 187 -10.25 15.89 10.82
C LYS A 187 -10.28 16.12 12.33
N LYS A 188 -9.49 15.39 13.11
CA LYS A 188 -9.39 15.57 14.56
C LYS A 188 -8.89 16.96 14.94
N THR A 189 -7.90 17.48 14.21
CA THR A 189 -7.38 18.83 14.41
C THR A 189 -8.47 19.88 14.23
N ILE A 190 -9.26 19.77 13.15
CA ILE A 190 -10.39 20.67 12.90
C ILE A 190 -11.42 20.60 14.03
N ASP A 191 -11.74 19.40 14.51
CA ASP A 191 -12.71 19.22 15.56
C ASP A 191 -12.22 19.86 16.89
N LEU A 192 -10.94 19.74 17.21
CA LEU A 192 -10.32 20.41 18.35
C LEU A 192 -10.30 21.95 18.21
N LEU A 193 -10.06 22.47 17.01
CA LEU A 193 -10.11 23.92 16.75
C LEU A 193 -11.53 24.48 16.91
N LYS A 194 -12.54 23.73 16.46
CA LYS A 194 -13.96 24.10 16.67
C LYS A 194 -14.32 24.25 18.14
N LEU A 195 -13.77 23.43 19.04
CA LEU A 195 -13.97 23.59 20.48
C LEU A 195 -13.42 24.92 21.04
N LYS A 196 -12.48 25.54 20.32
CA LYS A 196 -11.93 26.86 20.59
C LYS A 196 -12.58 27.98 19.79
N ASN A 197 -13.72 27.71 19.12
CA ASN A 197 -14.41 28.63 18.19
C ASN A 197 -13.56 29.08 17.00
N ILE A 198 -12.55 28.27 16.61
CA ILE A 198 -11.72 28.50 15.42
C ILE A 198 -12.27 27.66 14.28
N HIS A 199 -12.72 28.31 13.22
CA HIS A 199 -13.22 27.65 12.02
C HIS A 199 -12.18 27.72 10.91
N VAL A 200 -11.81 26.56 10.33
CA VAL A 200 -10.85 26.45 9.23
C VAL A 200 -11.60 26.03 7.97
N ASN A 201 -11.52 26.85 6.93
CA ASN A 201 -11.99 26.49 5.60
C ASN A 201 -10.79 26.22 4.68
N PHE A 202 -10.62 24.96 4.24
CA PHE A 202 -9.51 24.57 3.39
C PHE A 202 -9.48 25.28 2.04
N ASN A 203 -10.63 25.72 1.52
CA ASN A 203 -10.69 26.44 0.25
C ASN A 203 -10.13 27.87 0.35
N GLU A 204 -9.99 28.39 1.58
CA GLU A 204 -9.51 29.75 1.87
C GLU A 204 -8.06 29.77 2.36
N ILE A 205 -7.44 28.61 2.55
CA ILE A 205 -6.02 28.55 2.94
C ILE A 205 -5.17 29.08 1.79
N PRO A 206 -4.37 30.14 2.02
CA PRO A 206 -3.50 30.68 1.00
C PRO A 206 -2.38 29.70 0.65
N LEU A 207 -2.15 29.50 -0.65
CA LEU A 207 -1.05 28.65 -1.14
C LEU A 207 0.28 29.43 -1.25
N THR A 208 0.33 30.63 -0.67
CA THR A 208 1.47 31.56 -0.76
C THR A 208 2.10 31.87 0.60
N ASP A 209 1.80 31.06 1.64
CA ASP A 209 2.36 31.28 2.98
C ASP A 209 3.87 31.03 3.01
N ARG A 210 4.64 32.11 3.11
CA ARG A 210 6.10 32.09 3.09
C ARG A 210 6.70 31.23 4.21
N LYS A 211 6.12 31.29 5.41
CA LYS A 211 6.62 30.51 6.55
C LYS A 211 6.56 29.00 6.30
N THR A 212 5.52 28.54 5.60
CA THR A 212 5.39 27.13 5.19
C THR A 212 6.51 26.73 4.24
N PHE A 213 6.82 27.57 3.24
CA PHE A 213 7.93 27.29 2.30
C PHE A 213 9.29 27.36 2.96
N ASP A 214 9.51 28.26 3.93
CA ASP A 214 10.76 28.33 4.68
C ASP A 214 11.00 27.03 5.46
N ILE A 215 9.98 26.48 6.15
CA ILE A 215 10.04 25.18 6.84
C ILE A 215 10.40 24.05 5.88
N LEU A 216 9.77 24.02 4.69
CA LEU A 216 10.01 22.99 3.68
C LEU A 216 11.44 23.11 3.12
N SER A 217 11.89 24.34 2.81
CA SER A 217 13.23 24.62 2.29
C SER A 217 14.36 24.27 3.27
N GLU A 218 14.07 24.31 4.57
CA GLU A 218 14.98 23.84 5.62
C GLU A 218 14.95 22.32 5.82
N GLY A 219 14.08 21.59 5.10
CA GLY A 219 13.86 20.16 5.28
C GLY A 219 13.22 19.76 6.60
N LYS A 220 12.58 20.71 7.31
CA LYS A 220 11.85 20.49 8.55
C LYS A 220 10.44 19.93 8.30
N SER A 221 10.35 18.88 7.49
CA SER A 221 9.10 18.30 6.98
C SER A 221 8.67 17.02 7.72
N LEU A 222 9.14 16.80 8.95
CA LEU A 222 8.69 15.68 9.78
C LEU A 222 7.18 15.78 10.07
N GLY A 223 6.45 14.69 9.81
CA GLY A 223 5.00 14.64 9.96
C GLY A 223 4.21 15.26 8.80
N ILE A 224 4.87 15.82 7.79
CA ILE A 224 4.21 16.29 6.56
C ILE A 224 4.13 15.14 5.57
N PHE A 225 2.91 14.69 5.31
CA PHE A 225 2.63 13.54 4.46
C PHE A 225 3.37 13.63 3.11
N GLN A 226 3.99 12.52 2.71
CA GLN A 226 4.81 12.37 1.49
C GLN A 226 6.13 13.18 1.47
N LEU A 227 6.31 14.16 2.35
CA LEU A 227 7.50 15.04 2.35
C LEU A 227 8.49 14.72 3.48
N GLU A 228 8.22 13.70 4.32
CA GLU A 228 8.97 13.42 5.55
C GLU A 228 10.14 12.44 5.42
N SER A 229 10.30 11.75 4.28
CA SER A 229 11.41 10.80 4.08
C SER A 229 12.75 11.52 3.99
N GLY A 230 13.85 10.84 4.40
CA GLY A 230 15.19 11.40 4.36
C GLY A 230 15.59 11.94 2.97
N GLY A 231 15.36 11.14 1.92
CA GLY A 231 15.65 11.57 0.55
C GLY A 231 14.78 12.75 0.09
N MET A 232 13.49 12.79 0.46
CA MET A 232 12.63 13.92 0.15
C MET A 232 13.10 15.21 0.85
N LYS A 233 13.55 15.12 2.11
CA LYS A 233 14.13 16.26 2.83
C LYS A 233 15.34 16.85 2.14
N GLU A 234 16.22 16.01 1.59
CA GLU A 234 17.37 16.49 0.83
C GLU A 234 16.96 17.16 -0.48
N VAL A 235 15.95 16.63 -1.18
CA VAL A 235 15.39 17.28 -2.38
C VAL A 235 14.79 18.64 -2.04
N LEU A 236 14.01 18.75 -0.95
CA LEU A 236 13.43 20.02 -0.48
C LEU A 236 14.50 21.06 -0.14
N LYS A 237 15.59 20.66 0.53
CA LYS A 237 16.72 21.53 0.83
C LYS A 237 17.46 22.00 -0.42
N GLY A 238 17.60 21.13 -1.41
CA GLY A 238 18.26 21.44 -2.69
C GLY A 238 17.42 22.40 -3.53
N LEU A 239 16.15 22.10 -3.71
CA LEU A 239 15.23 22.90 -4.55
C LEU A 239 14.82 24.22 -3.90
N LYS A 240 14.67 24.25 -2.55
CA LYS A 240 14.18 25.42 -1.79
C LYS A 240 12.86 25.96 -2.33
N PRO A 241 11.77 25.18 -2.26
CA PRO A 241 10.49 25.56 -2.84
C PRO A 241 10.00 26.91 -2.27
N ASP A 242 9.50 27.78 -3.15
CA ASP A 242 8.95 29.09 -2.75
C ASP A 242 7.52 29.30 -3.22
N ARG A 243 6.97 28.33 -3.95
CA ARG A 243 5.58 28.30 -4.47
C ARG A 243 5.01 26.90 -4.45
N PHE A 244 3.69 26.83 -4.53
CA PHE A 244 2.98 25.54 -4.43
C PHE A 244 3.26 24.61 -5.63
N GLU A 245 3.51 25.18 -6.80
CA GLU A 245 3.87 24.44 -8.01
C GLU A 245 5.14 23.63 -7.85
N ASP A 246 6.11 24.12 -7.06
CA ASP A 246 7.34 23.37 -6.75
C ASP A 246 7.03 22.10 -5.94
N ILE A 247 6.07 22.18 -5.01
CA ILE A 247 5.62 21.01 -4.26
C ILE A 247 4.97 19.98 -5.19
N ILE A 248 4.15 20.44 -6.14
CA ILE A 248 3.54 19.57 -7.14
C ILE A 248 4.64 18.88 -7.97
N ALA A 249 5.62 19.65 -8.44
CA ALA A 249 6.73 19.12 -9.23
C ALA A 249 7.57 18.11 -8.46
N ILE A 250 7.95 18.40 -7.21
CA ILE A 250 8.72 17.48 -6.35
C ILE A 250 7.98 16.16 -6.17
N VAL A 251 6.69 16.20 -5.81
CA VAL A 251 5.89 14.98 -5.59
C VAL A 251 5.75 14.18 -6.88
N ALA A 252 5.66 14.84 -8.03
CA ALA A 252 5.60 14.19 -9.34
C ALA A 252 6.94 13.55 -9.75
N LEU A 253 8.06 14.21 -9.47
CA LEU A 253 9.39 13.78 -9.89
C LEU A 253 10.04 12.78 -8.90
N TYR A 254 9.74 12.85 -7.60
CA TYR A 254 10.36 11.99 -6.59
C TYR A 254 9.79 10.57 -6.63
N ARG A 255 10.09 9.84 -7.70
CA ARG A 255 9.76 8.44 -7.91
C ARG A 255 10.79 7.77 -8.82
N PRO A 256 10.95 6.44 -8.79
CA PRO A 256 11.87 5.74 -9.70
C PRO A 256 11.63 6.12 -11.16
N GLY A 257 12.70 6.44 -11.88
CA GLY A 257 12.70 6.97 -13.26
C GLY A 257 12.74 8.50 -13.30
N PRO A 258 11.66 9.23 -13.00
CA PRO A 258 11.65 10.70 -13.09
C PRO A 258 12.59 11.42 -12.12
N MET A 259 13.03 10.75 -11.04
CA MET A 259 13.90 11.33 -10.00
C MET A 259 15.22 11.90 -10.56
N GLU A 260 15.73 11.30 -11.64
CA GLU A 260 16.95 11.76 -12.31
C GLU A 260 16.82 13.17 -12.92
N ASN A 261 15.58 13.63 -13.15
CA ASN A 261 15.31 14.96 -13.72
C ASN A 261 15.18 16.06 -12.66
N ILE A 262 15.20 15.74 -11.36
CA ILE A 262 15.07 16.74 -10.29
C ILE A 262 16.18 17.81 -10.38
N PRO A 263 17.46 17.48 -10.66
CA PRO A 263 18.50 18.51 -10.78
C PRO A 263 18.31 19.47 -11.96
N THR A 264 17.50 19.10 -12.95
CA THR A 264 17.21 19.91 -14.13
C THR A 264 16.04 20.87 -13.89
N TYR A 265 15.16 20.55 -12.98
CA TYR A 265 14.01 21.37 -12.58
C TYR A 265 14.44 22.56 -11.74
#